data_8ded819fd2e236e3638868985a31f607
#
_entry.id   8ded819fd2e236e3638868985a31f607
#
_cell.length_a   1.000
_cell.length_b   1.000
_cell.length_c   1.000
_cell.angle_alpha   90.00
_cell.angle_beta   90.00
_cell.angle_gamma   90.00
#
_symmetry.space_group_name_H-M   'P 1'
#
loop_
_entity.id
_entity.type
_entity.pdbx_description
1 polymer ?
#
loop_
_entity_poly.entity_id
_entity_poly.type
_entity_poly.pdbx_seq_one_letter_code
_entity_poly.pdbx_strand_id
1 'polypeptide(L)'
;MKEKSFIKKTGPYAYTAPALLVFAVFLFYPFFKTIYLSLFKTNKMGQAKLFVGLGNYMELFQSESFYNSLAVTLLFVAIVAAGSMALGLLAAVLCNKAFPGIRIFSTAYALPMAIASSSAAMIFKIMLHPSIGIVNKLLGLDINWINDPKYALICVALLTAWLNSGINFLYFSAGLSNIDETIYER
;
A
#
# COMPACT_ATOMS: atom_id res chain seq x y z
N MET A 1 -13.52 21.94 45.13
CA MET A 1 -13.06 22.52 43.84
C MET A 1 -11.89 21.76 43.18
N LYS A 2 -11.01 21.08 43.92
CA LYS A 2 -9.87 20.30 43.36
C LYS A 2 -10.27 19.03 42.61
N GLU A 3 -11.33 18.33 43.02
CA GLU A 3 -11.81 17.07 42.42
C GLU A 3 -12.34 17.26 40.97
N LYS A 4 -13.11 18.33 40.71
CA LYS A 4 -13.60 18.65 39.36
C LYS A 4 -12.47 19.00 38.38
N SER A 5 -11.34 19.51 38.90
CA SER A 5 -10.16 19.83 38.08
C SER A 5 -9.38 18.56 37.68
N PHE A 6 -9.35 17.55 38.56
CA PHE A 6 -8.67 16.29 38.30
C PHE A 6 -9.44 15.46 37.26
N ILE A 7 -10.75 15.36 37.40
CA ILE A 7 -11.63 14.67 36.44
C ILE A 7 -11.57 15.32 35.05
N LYS A 8 -11.50 16.66 34.98
CA LYS A 8 -11.33 17.37 33.69
C LYS A 8 -9.99 17.09 33.02
N LYS A 9 -8.91 16.87 33.79
CA LYS A 9 -7.57 16.57 33.24
C LYS A 9 -7.40 15.10 32.89
N THR A 10 -8.00 14.17 33.63
CA THR A 10 -7.83 12.72 33.44
C THR A 10 -8.92 12.11 32.54
N GLY A 11 -10.07 12.76 32.39
CA GLY A 11 -11.18 12.29 31.58
C GLY A 11 -10.78 11.90 30.15
N PRO A 12 -10.09 12.78 29.38
CA PRO A 12 -9.66 12.45 28.00
C PRO A 12 -8.77 11.21 27.93
N TYR A 13 -7.88 11.02 28.91
CA TYR A 13 -6.99 9.85 28.96
C TYR A 13 -7.75 8.55 29.30
N ALA A 14 -8.80 8.62 30.11
CA ALA A 14 -9.63 7.46 30.42
C ALA A 14 -10.39 6.96 29.17
N TYR A 15 -10.83 7.85 28.29
CA TYR A 15 -11.48 7.48 27.04
C TYR A 15 -10.50 6.88 26.02
N THR A 16 -9.24 7.33 26.02
CA THR A 16 -8.21 6.79 25.11
C THR A 16 -7.50 5.56 25.66
N ALA A 17 -7.59 5.30 26.98
CA ALA A 17 -6.89 4.19 27.63
C ALA A 17 -7.15 2.80 27.01
N PRO A 18 -8.38 2.40 26.64
CA PRO A 18 -8.61 1.10 25.99
C PRO A 18 -7.88 0.98 24.66
N ALA A 19 -7.89 2.03 23.83
CA ALA A 19 -7.16 2.04 22.57
C ALA A 19 -5.66 1.98 22.79
N LEU A 20 -5.13 2.79 23.73
CA LEU A 20 -3.69 2.76 24.05
C LEU A 20 -3.24 1.40 24.59
N LEU A 21 -4.08 0.70 25.35
CA LEU A 21 -3.78 -0.64 25.84
C LEU A 21 -3.68 -1.64 24.66
N VAL A 22 -4.63 -1.58 23.73
CA VAL A 22 -4.56 -2.42 22.51
C VAL A 22 -3.28 -2.11 21.72
N PHE A 23 -2.93 -0.84 21.52
CA PHE A 23 -1.68 -0.47 20.86
C PHE A 23 -0.45 -0.95 21.64
N ALA A 24 -0.45 -0.83 22.96
CA ALA A 24 0.65 -1.29 23.80
C ALA A 24 0.90 -2.79 23.64
N VAL A 25 -0.15 -3.60 23.67
CA VAL A 25 -0.04 -5.07 23.60
C VAL A 25 0.23 -5.57 22.17
N PHE A 26 -0.46 -5.02 21.15
CA PHE A 26 -0.41 -5.58 19.80
C PHE A 26 0.56 -4.86 18.86
N LEU A 27 0.97 -3.63 19.18
CA LEU A 27 1.92 -2.89 18.36
C LEU A 27 3.26 -2.68 19.10
N PHE A 28 3.25 -2.01 20.25
CA PHE A 28 4.49 -1.63 20.93
C PHE A 28 5.23 -2.84 21.51
N TYR A 29 4.54 -3.78 22.15
CA TYR A 29 5.20 -4.96 22.68
C TYR A 29 5.90 -5.80 21.57
N PRO A 30 5.25 -6.18 20.46
CA PRO A 30 5.92 -6.88 19.37
C PRO A 30 7.04 -6.06 18.72
N PHE A 31 6.89 -4.74 18.62
CA PHE A 31 7.91 -3.85 18.08
C PHE A 31 9.19 -3.90 18.91
N PHE A 32 9.10 -3.65 20.23
CA PHE A 32 10.27 -3.73 21.10
C PHE A 32 10.85 -5.15 21.20
N LYS A 33 10.00 -6.17 21.20
CA LYS A 33 10.43 -7.56 21.16
C LYS A 33 11.22 -7.88 19.88
N THR A 34 10.81 -7.34 18.74
CA THR A 34 11.53 -7.52 17.47
C THR A 34 12.92 -6.87 17.53
N ILE A 35 13.02 -5.65 18.06
CA ILE A 35 14.32 -4.98 18.26
C ILE A 35 15.20 -5.81 19.20
N TYR A 36 14.65 -6.32 20.29
CA TYR A 36 15.39 -7.20 21.19
C TYR A 36 15.87 -8.45 20.48
N LEU A 37 15.00 -9.17 19.79
CA LEU A 37 15.33 -10.39 19.07
C LEU A 37 16.31 -10.19 17.92
N SER A 38 16.36 -9.00 17.31
CA SER A 38 17.31 -8.69 16.25
C SER A 38 18.77 -8.75 16.70
N LEU A 39 19.02 -8.62 18.01
CA LEU A 39 20.36 -8.72 18.60
C LEU A 39 20.76 -10.16 18.93
N PHE A 40 19.89 -11.14 18.69
CA PHE A 40 20.13 -12.55 19.00
C PHE A 40 20.00 -13.40 17.73
N LYS A 41 20.75 -14.52 17.66
CA LYS A 41 20.40 -15.63 16.76
C LYS A 41 19.23 -16.37 17.36
N THR A 42 18.15 -16.52 16.59
CA THR A 42 16.93 -17.19 17.01
C THR A 42 16.87 -18.60 16.50
N ASN A 43 16.14 -19.48 17.20
CA ASN A 43 15.80 -20.80 16.71
C ASN A 43 14.61 -20.75 15.72
N LYS A 44 14.23 -21.90 15.15
CA LYS A 44 13.08 -22.04 14.25
C LYS A 44 11.73 -21.63 14.88
N MET A 45 11.66 -21.55 16.21
CA MET A 45 10.49 -21.12 16.97
C MET A 45 10.52 -19.63 17.32
N GLY A 46 11.52 -18.85 16.84
CA GLY A 46 11.66 -17.43 17.12
C GLY A 46 12.14 -17.11 18.55
N GLN A 47 12.73 -18.06 19.26
CA GLN A 47 13.27 -17.83 20.60
C GLN A 47 14.74 -17.42 20.53
N ALA A 48 15.13 -16.43 21.32
CA ALA A 48 16.51 -15.99 21.43
C ALA A 48 17.43 -17.11 21.96
N LYS A 49 18.50 -17.45 21.22
CA LYS A 49 19.46 -18.47 21.62
C LYS A 49 20.81 -17.89 21.99
N LEU A 50 21.40 -17.11 21.09
CA LEU A 50 22.76 -16.58 21.25
C LEU A 50 22.74 -15.08 21.00
N PHE A 51 23.28 -14.32 21.93
CA PHE A 51 23.45 -12.89 21.72
C PHE A 51 24.60 -12.64 20.75
N VAL A 52 24.31 -11.94 19.65
CA VAL A 52 25.27 -11.63 18.57
C VAL A 52 25.41 -10.12 18.34
N GLY A 53 24.77 -9.31 19.16
CA GLY A 53 24.78 -7.86 19.02
C GLY A 53 24.33 -7.43 17.61
N LEU A 54 25.16 -6.69 16.91
CA LEU A 54 24.88 -6.22 15.55
C LEU A 54 25.25 -7.23 14.44
N GLY A 55 25.66 -8.46 14.79
CA GLY A 55 26.08 -9.48 13.83
C GLY A 55 25.04 -9.77 12.75
N ASN A 56 23.75 -9.85 13.12
CA ASN A 56 22.66 -10.06 12.14
C ASN A 56 22.57 -8.90 11.12
N TYR A 57 22.83 -7.67 11.54
CA TYR A 57 22.81 -6.52 10.67
C TYR A 57 24.02 -6.52 9.72
N MET A 58 25.21 -6.90 10.21
CA MET A 58 26.39 -7.04 9.37
C MET A 58 26.18 -8.12 8.30
N GLU A 59 25.65 -9.27 8.67
CA GLU A 59 25.31 -10.37 7.76
C GLU A 59 24.28 -9.92 6.69
N LEU A 60 23.26 -9.13 7.11
CA LEU A 60 22.27 -8.57 6.21
C LEU A 60 22.89 -7.61 5.18
N PHE A 61 23.73 -6.67 5.62
CA PHE A 61 24.39 -5.71 4.73
C PHE A 61 25.48 -6.31 3.82
N GLN A 62 25.92 -7.53 4.09
CA GLN A 62 26.81 -8.27 3.19
C GLN A 62 26.05 -9.18 2.20
N SER A 63 24.73 -9.29 2.34
CA SER A 63 23.90 -10.19 1.52
C SER A 63 23.53 -9.54 0.19
N GLU A 64 23.93 -10.11 -0.93
CA GLU A 64 23.49 -9.71 -2.27
C GLU A 64 21.97 -9.79 -2.42
N SER A 65 21.34 -10.79 -1.80
CA SER A 65 19.88 -10.97 -1.80
C SER A 65 19.17 -9.77 -1.15
N PHE A 66 19.75 -9.18 -0.11
CA PHE A 66 19.21 -7.98 0.52
C PHE A 66 19.21 -6.79 -0.45
N TYR A 67 20.33 -6.51 -1.11
CA TYR A 67 20.41 -5.40 -2.06
C TYR A 67 19.50 -5.62 -3.27
N ASN A 68 19.43 -6.83 -3.78
CA ASN A 68 18.48 -7.15 -4.86
C ASN A 68 17.03 -6.93 -4.43
N SER A 69 16.65 -7.39 -3.24
CA SER A 69 15.30 -7.17 -2.70
C SER A 69 15.01 -5.69 -2.49
N LEU A 70 15.98 -4.92 -2.03
CA LEU A 70 15.86 -3.48 -1.86
C LEU A 70 15.66 -2.77 -3.20
N ALA A 71 16.46 -3.11 -4.20
CA ALA A 71 16.35 -2.54 -5.55
C ALA A 71 15.00 -2.85 -6.20
N VAL A 72 14.53 -4.10 -6.11
CA VAL A 72 13.22 -4.53 -6.61
C VAL A 72 12.09 -3.79 -5.88
N THR A 73 12.20 -3.63 -4.55
CA THR A 73 11.21 -2.90 -3.77
C THR A 73 11.15 -1.42 -4.14
N LEU A 74 12.30 -0.76 -4.30
CA LEU A 74 12.36 0.65 -4.70
C LEU A 74 11.80 0.85 -6.11
N LEU A 75 12.12 -0.03 -7.05
CA LEU A 75 11.57 0.00 -8.39
C LEU A 75 10.05 -0.22 -8.37
N PHE A 76 9.57 -1.20 -7.61
CA PHE A 76 8.14 -1.45 -7.43
C PHE A 76 7.42 -0.22 -6.89
N VAL A 77 7.92 0.38 -5.81
CA VAL A 77 7.34 1.60 -5.20
C VAL A 77 7.31 2.75 -6.21
N ALA A 78 8.40 2.95 -6.96
CA ALA A 78 8.46 4.01 -7.97
C ALA A 78 7.40 3.82 -9.07
N ILE A 79 7.25 2.59 -9.60
CA ILE A 79 6.25 2.28 -10.63
C ILE A 79 4.83 2.45 -10.07
N VAL A 80 4.56 1.93 -8.88
CA VAL A 80 3.22 2.01 -8.25
C VAL A 80 2.86 3.45 -7.93
N ALA A 81 3.77 4.21 -7.32
CA ALA A 81 3.52 5.60 -6.96
C ALA A 81 3.28 6.45 -8.22
N ALA A 82 4.22 6.42 -9.18
CA ALA A 82 4.08 7.19 -10.41
C ALA A 82 2.82 6.77 -11.21
N GLY A 83 2.58 5.48 -11.35
CA GLY A 83 1.43 4.94 -12.08
C GLY A 83 0.10 5.30 -11.42
N SER A 84 -0.04 5.10 -10.11
CA SER A 84 -1.29 5.41 -9.40
C SER A 84 -1.60 6.91 -9.35
N MET A 85 -0.56 7.73 -9.16
CA MET A 85 -0.71 9.19 -9.20
C MET A 85 -1.07 9.69 -10.60
N ALA A 86 -0.38 9.21 -11.64
CA ALA A 86 -0.67 9.59 -13.02
C ALA A 86 -2.10 9.21 -13.42
N LEU A 87 -2.51 7.97 -13.15
CA LEU A 87 -3.88 7.49 -13.44
C LEU A 87 -4.92 8.28 -12.64
N GLY A 88 -4.69 8.52 -11.34
CA GLY A 88 -5.59 9.28 -10.49
C GLY A 88 -5.72 10.73 -10.93
N LEU A 89 -4.61 11.39 -11.26
CA LEU A 89 -4.60 12.78 -11.74
C LEU A 89 -5.30 12.91 -13.10
N LEU A 90 -5.00 12.01 -14.04
CA LEU A 90 -5.66 12.00 -15.35
C LEU A 90 -7.18 11.87 -15.20
N ALA A 91 -7.65 10.94 -14.37
CA ALA A 91 -9.07 10.79 -14.10
C ALA A 91 -9.67 12.02 -13.43
N ALA A 92 -8.98 12.65 -12.47
CA ALA A 92 -9.45 13.85 -11.78
C ALA A 92 -9.57 15.05 -12.71
N VAL A 93 -8.59 15.25 -13.60
CA VAL A 93 -8.63 16.33 -14.61
C VAL A 93 -9.77 16.11 -15.61
N LEU A 94 -9.99 14.86 -16.06
CA LEU A 94 -11.12 14.53 -16.94
C LEU A 94 -12.47 14.76 -16.25
N CYS A 95 -12.57 14.47 -14.96
CA CYS A 95 -13.78 14.70 -14.15
C CYS A 95 -13.95 16.14 -13.68
N ASN A 96 -12.98 17.01 -13.85
CA ASN A 96 -13.11 18.42 -13.47
C ASN A 96 -14.02 19.20 -14.46
N LYS A 97 -14.24 18.66 -15.66
CA LYS A 97 -15.16 19.23 -16.65
C LYS A 97 -16.52 18.52 -16.57
N ALA A 98 -17.60 19.28 -16.44
CA ALA A 98 -18.94 18.74 -16.46
C ALA A 98 -19.26 18.12 -17.84
N PHE A 99 -19.57 16.81 -17.86
CA PHE A 99 -20.05 16.10 -19.03
C PHE A 99 -21.17 15.13 -18.66
N PRO A 100 -22.07 14.74 -19.60
CA PRO A 100 -23.11 13.76 -19.33
C PRO A 100 -22.49 12.43 -18.88
N GLY A 101 -22.90 11.92 -17.71
CA GLY A 101 -22.38 10.64 -17.17
C GLY A 101 -21.17 10.75 -16.24
N ILE A 102 -20.67 11.95 -15.94
CA ILE A 102 -19.54 12.16 -15.03
C ILE A 102 -19.69 11.45 -13.68
N ARG A 103 -20.90 11.43 -13.11
CA ARG A 103 -21.16 10.74 -11.83
C ARG A 103 -20.95 9.25 -11.94
N ILE A 104 -21.39 8.64 -13.05
CA ILE A 104 -21.22 7.19 -13.30
C ILE A 104 -19.73 6.90 -13.47
N PHE A 105 -19.03 7.71 -14.27
CA PHE A 105 -17.59 7.55 -14.49
C PHE A 105 -16.80 7.68 -13.17
N SER A 106 -17.05 8.73 -12.38
CA SER A 106 -16.35 8.95 -11.10
C SER A 106 -16.61 7.81 -10.12
N THR A 107 -17.86 7.32 -10.03
CA THR A 107 -18.19 6.19 -9.18
C THR A 107 -17.50 4.91 -9.66
N ALA A 108 -17.55 4.62 -10.95
CA ALA A 108 -16.91 3.44 -11.53
C ALA A 108 -15.39 3.47 -11.36
N TYR A 109 -14.77 4.65 -11.50
CA TYR A 109 -13.32 4.82 -11.33
C TYR A 109 -12.88 4.65 -9.86
N ALA A 110 -13.74 5.01 -8.91
CA ALA A 110 -13.47 4.80 -7.49
C ALA A 110 -13.70 3.35 -7.00
N LEU A 111 -14.44 2.51 -7.78
CA LEU A 111 -14.75 1.14 -7.37
C LEU A 111 -13.53 0.26 -7.06
N PRO A 112 -12.39 0.34 -7.78
CA PRO A 112 -11.22 -0.49 -7.48
C PRO A 112 -10.76 -0.40 -6.03
N MET A 113 -10.86 0.78 -5.41
CA MET A 113 -10.44 0.95 -4.01
C MET A 113 -11.35 0.22 -3.00
N ALA A 114 -12.60 -0.10 -3.39
CA ALA A 114 -13.54 -0.85 -2.57
C ALA A 114 -13.35 -2.36 -2.67
N ILE A 115 -12.57 -2.83 -3.65
CA ILE A 115 -12.30 -4.25 -3.85
C ILE A 115 -11.20 -4.69 -2.87
N ALA A 116 -11.46 -5.75 -2.11
CA ALA A 116 -10.41 -6.35 -1.29
C ALA A 116 -9.22 -6.80 -2.16
N SER A 117 -8.01 -6.40 -1.79
CA SER A 117 -6.78 -6.70 -2.57
C SER A 117 -6.60 -8.19 -2.85
N SER A 118 -7.02 -9.07 -1.92
CA SER A 118 -7.00 -10.52 -2.11
C SER A 118 -7.93 -11.00 -3.22
N SER A 119 -9.13 -10.42 -3.31
CA SER A 119 -10.10 -10.74 -4.36
C SER A 119 -9.60 -10.25 -5.73
N ALA A 120 -9.09 -9.02 -5.79
CA ALA A 120 -8.48 -8.49 -7.00
C ALA A 120 -7.31 -9.38 -7.46
N ALA A 121 -6.40 -9.74 -6.56
CA ALA A 121 -5.27 -10.61 -6.87
C ALA A 121 -5.71 -11.96 -7.44
N MET A 122 -6.79 -12.55 -6.92
CA MET A 122 -7.34 -13.82 -7.41
C MET A 122 -7.91 -13.69 -8.83
N ILE A 123 -8.68 -12.63 -9.09
CA ILE A 123 -9.23 -12.35 -10.43
C ILE A 123 -8.08 -12.16 -11.44
N PHE A 124 -7.10 -11.33 -11.13
CA PHE A 124 -5.96 -11.09 -12.02
C PHE A 124 -5.10 -12.33 -12.22
N LYS A 125 -4.93 -13.16 -11.17
CA LYS A 125 -4.23 -14.44 -11.31
C LYS A 125 -4.89 -15.36 -12.34
N ILE A 126 -6.23 -15.39 -12.39
CA ILE A 126 -6.97 -16.16 -13.38
C ILE A 126 -6.87 -15.49 -14.76
N MET A 127 -7.02 -14.17 -14.85
CA MET A 127 -6.93 -13.43 -16.11
C MET A 127 -5.55 -13.54 -16.78
N LEU A 128 -4.49 -13.55 -15.98
CA LEU A 128 -3.09 -13.64 -16.40
C LEU A 128 -2.54 -15.08 -16.43
N HIS A 129 -3.40 -16.08 -16.24
CA HIS A 129 -2.97 -17.48 -16.24
C HIS A 129 -2.42 -17.88 -17.63
N PRO A 130 -1.27 -18.58 -17.70
CA PRO A 130 -0.64 -18.91 -18.99
C PRO A 130 -1.58 -19.62 -19.97
N SER A 131 -2.24 -20.69 -19.52
CA SER A 131 -3.03 -21.57 -20.40
C SER A 131 -4.48 -21.16 -20.57
N ILE A 132 -5.14 -20.68 -19.52
CA ILE A 132 -6.60 -20.38 -19.52
C ILE A 132 -6.90 -18.89 -19.47
N GLY A 133 -5.87 -18.04 -19.21
CA GLY A 133 -6.03 -16.61 -19.03
C GLY A 133 -6.51 -15.91 -20.31
N ILE A 134 -7.46 -14.98 -20.13
CA ILE A 134 -8.04 -14.23 -21.23
C ILE A 134 -7.01 -13.31 -21.90
N VAL A 135 -6.01 -12.82 -21.13
CA VAL A 135 -4.99 -11.89 -21.64
C VAL A 135 -4.13 -12.55 -22.73
N ASN A 136 -3.61 -13.75 -22.47
CA ASN A 136 -2.85 -14.51 -23.47
C ASN A 136 -3.68 -14.86 -24.70
N LYS A 137 -4.95 -15.24 -24.49
CA LYS A 137 -5.86 -15.57 -25.62
C LYS A 137 -6.15 -14.36 -26.51
N LEU A 138 -6.40 -13.19 -25.93
CA LEU A 138 -6.68 -11.96 -26.68
C LEU A 138 -5.45 -11.42 -27.41
N LEU A 139 -4.26 -11.55 -26.80
CA LEU A 139 -3.00 -11.05 -27.37
C LEU A 139 -2.30 -12.07 -28.27
N GLY A 140 -2.77 -13.31 -28.32
CA GLY A 140 -2.08 -14.39 -29.04
C GLY A 140 -0.71 -14.74 -28.47
N LEU A 141 -0.53 -14.56 -27.15
CA LEU A 141 0.73 -14.74 -26.45
C LEU A 141 0.69 -16.00 -25.57
N ASP A 142 1.87 -16.54 -25.26
CA ASP A 142 2.05 -17.64 -24.30
C ASP A 142 3.06 -17.20 -23.25
N ILE A 143 2.65 -16.26 -22.39
CA ILE A 143 3.50 -15.64 -21.37
C ILE A 143 3.00 -16.04 -19.99
N ASN A 144 3.93 -16.41 -19.11
CA ASN A 144 3.66 -16.64 -17.69
C ASN A 144 3.85 -15.33 -16.90
N TRP A 145 2.86 -14.46 -16.99
CA TRP A 145 2.91 -13.08 -16.49
C TRP A 145 3.29 -12.95 -15.01
N ILE A 146 2.91 -13.91 -14.17
CA ILE A 146 3.05 -13.81 -12.71
C ILE A 146 4.28 -14.56 -12.19
N ASN A 147 4.66 -15.66 -12.82
CA ASN A 147 5.76 -16.49 -12.33
C ASN A 147 7.08 -16.29 -13.09
N ASP A 148 7.05 -15.60 -14.23
CA ASP A 148 8.27 -15.23 -14.95
C ASP A 148 8.86 -13.96 -14.33
N PRO A 149 10.11 -14.01 -13.80
CA PRO A 149 10.78 -12.86 -13.18
C PRO A 149 10.82 -11.61 -14.07
N LYS A 150 10.80 -11.78 -15.39
CA LYS A 150 10.82 -10.70 -16.36
C LYS A 150 9.54 -9.86 -16.34
N TYR A 151 8.39 -10.48 -16.10
CA TYR A 151 7.08 -9.82 -16.21
C TYR A 151 6.40 -9.63 -14.87
N ALA A 152 6.69 -10.48 -13.88
CA ALA A 152 6.00 -10.53 -12.60
C ALA A 152 5.96 -9.17 -11.89
N LEU A 153 7.11 -8.50 -11.78
CA LEU A 153 7.21 -7.21 -11.11
C LEU A 153 6.29 -6.16 -11.75
N ILE A 154 6.34 -6.04 -13.07
CA ILE A 154 5.53 -5.07 -13.83
C ILE A 154 4.04 -5.39 -13.70
N CYS A 155 3.64 -6.65 -13.83
CA CYS A 155 2.24 -7.06 -13.72
C CYS A 155 1.66 -6.74 -12.35
N VAL A 156 2.39 -7.09 -11.28
CA VAL A 156 1.94 -6.82 -9.92
C VAL A 156 1.95 -5.32 -9.63
N ALA A 157 2.94 -4.57 -10.12
CA ALA A 157 3.02 -3.13 -9.95
C ALA A 157 1.87 -2.40 -10.67
N LEU A 158 1.54 -2.78 -11.91
CA LEU A 158 0.43 -2.19 -12.66
C LEU A 158 -0.93 -2.46 -11.99
N LEU A 159 -1.14 -3.70 -11.52
CA LEU A 159 -2.34 -4.03 -10.75
C LEU A 159 -2.44 -3.19 -9.48
N THR A 160 -1.35 -3.08 -8.74
CA THR A 160 -1.30 -2.31 -7.50
C THR A 160 -1.52 -0.81 -7.77
N ALA A 161 -0.94 -0.28 -8.84
CA ALA A 161 -1.14 1.11 -9.27
C ALA A 161 -2.61 1.37 -9.63
N TRP A 162 -3.26 0.44 -10.35
CA TRP A 162 -4.68 0.54 -10.65
C TRP A 162 -5.57 0.52 -9.40
N LEU A 163 -5.33 -0.40 -8.46
CA LEU A 163 -6.07 -0.46 -7.19
C LEU A 163 -5.92 0.84 -6.37
N ASN A 164 -4.74 1.45 -6.37
CA ASN A 164 -4.48 2.68 -5.62
C ASN A 164 -4.86 3.95 -6.40
N SER A 165 -5.14 3.87 -7.70
CA SER A 165 -5.50 5.05 -8.50
C SER A 165 -6.81 5.70 -8.06
N GLY A 166 -7.77 4.92 -7.55
CA GLY A 166 -9.05 5.43 -7.06
C GLY A 166 -8.92 6.39 -5.88
N ILE A 167 -8.06 6.08 -4.91
CA ILE A 167 -7.82 6.98 -3.76
C ILE A 167 -7.09 8.25 -4.21
N ASN A 168 -6.11 8.14 -5.10
CA ASN A 168 -5.43 9.30 -5.68
C ASN A 168 -6.39 10.19 -6.47
N PHE A 169 -7.31 9.58 -7.24
CA PHE A 169 -8.38 10.31 -7.93
C PHE A 169 -9.21 11.15 -6.96
N LEU A 170 -9.62 10.61 -5.81
CA LEU A 170 -10.40 11.34 -4.83
C LEU A 170 -9.62 12.53 -4.26
N TYR A 171 -8.34 12.32 -3.91
CA TYR A 171 -7.49 13.41 -3.40
C TYR A 171 -7.26 14.49 -4.44
N PHE A 172 -6.95 14.14 -5.69
CA PHE A 172 -6.77 15.12 -6.76
C PHE A 172 -8.07 15.83 -7.11
N SER A 173 -9.20 15.15 -7.14
CA SER A 173 -10.52 15.78 -7.39
C SER A 173 -10.87 16.78 -6.30
N ALA A 174 -10.62 16.43 -5.02
CA ALA A 174 -10.81 17.36 -3.91
C ALA A 174 -9.85 18.56 -3.99
N GLY A 175 -8.60 18.33 -4.40
CA GLY A 175 -7.63 19.41 -4.62
C GLY A 175 -8.03 20.34 -5.74
N LEU A 176 -8.43 19.79 -6.90
CA LEU A 176 -8.85 20.58 -8.06
C LEU A 176 -10.12 21.40 -7.80
N SER A 177 -11.07 20.87 -7.02
CA SER A 177 -12.29 21.60 -6.66
C SER A 177 -12.07 22.79 -5.71
N ASN A 178 -10.89 22.86 -5.06
CA ASN A 178 -10.52 23.99 -4.21
C ASN A 178 -9.72 25.09 -4.95
N ILE A 179 -9.42 24.89 -6.23
CA ILE A 179 -8.74 25.92 -7.05
C ILE A 179 -9.79 26.93 -7.51
N ASP A 180 -9.54 28.22 -7.25
CA ASP A 180 -10.42 29.31 -7.64
C ASP A 180 -10.53 29.39 -9.16
N GLU A 181 -11.78 29.56 -9.68
CA GLU A 181 -12.05 29.65 -11.11
C GLU A 181 -11.32 30.82 -11.79
N THR A 182 -10.98 31.85 -11.04
CA THR A 182 -10.23 33.03 -11.54
C THR A 182 -8.83 32.65 -12.06
N ILE A 183 -8.27 31.51 -11.66
CA ILE A 183 -6.97 31.03 -12.14
C ILE A 183 -7.08 30.41 -13.54
N TYR A 184 -8.24 29.92 -13.92
CA TYR A 184 -8.49 29.30 -15.24
C TYR A 184 -8.88 30.33 -16.33
N GLU A 185 -9.16 31.59 -15.96
CA GLU A 185 -9.59 32.67 -16.89
C GLU A 185 -8.41 33.47 -17.47
N ARG A 186 -7.16 33.03 -17.29
CA ARG A 186 -5.97 33.68 -17.88
C ARG A 186 -5.42 32.92 -19.08
#